data_a15e9bdebf12a57ee611938e8fec6df1
#
_entry.id   a15e9bdebf12a57ee611938e8fec6df1
#
_cell.length_a   1.000
_cell.length_b   1.000
_cell.length_c   1.000
_cell.angle_alpha   90.00
_cell.angle_beta   90.00
_cell.angle_gamma   90.00
#
_symmetry.space_group_name_H-M   'P 1'
#
loop_
_entity.id
_entity.type
_entity.pdbx_description
1 polymer ?
#
loop_
_entity_poly.entity_id
_entity_poly.type
_entity_poly.pdbx_seq_one_letter_code
_entity_poly.pdbx_strand_id
1 'polypeptide(L)'
;MNSGFEEIMTLRGRGMPADGEVTITGHDPVYSARFKIGETTANILAGIGVAITDIHEMKTGKRQKVAVDVRNAAATCQSSKYLSQRAADGSWASVQSPSMAHMRSITQPWQCKDGRWYLPHFNLPHLHDRVIGVLKCESTAAAVGKAIAQWNSHDLEEAVAEARACGSIVRSNAEWLDHPHGKMLAGKPLIEITKIGDSDPIPFPEGGRPLAGIKVLDLTRILAGPIAARTLAENGADVLMVTAKHLPQVPEHVMDTSHGKRSCFLDLTRPEDVATVKKLARNADVFSQGYRPGIMDKHGLSPGQIAQERPGIIYLSISCYGAGGPFSNRGGWEQVAQCATGICLDNGDERPKLLPASACDYTTGYNGALGVLLALARRAREGGSYHVRVSLCQSGMYIYKQGHVKYAQPDMGLSKAELDAIMLESAGGHGTLKYLGPVLHLSETKPYWDKPSPALGSSRPEWLA
;
A
#
# COMPACT_ATOMS: atom_id res chain seq x y z
N MET A 1 12.16 21.04 9.00
CA MET A 1 11.35 19.97 8.38
C MET A 1 11.12 20.36 6.92
N ASN A 2 10.97 19.42 6.02
CA ASN A 2 10.83 19.71 4.58
C ASN A 2 9.34 19.89 4.20
N SER A 3 9.10 20.47 3.00
CA SER A 3 7.75 20.75 2.49
C SER A 3 6.85 19.51 2.38
N GLY A 4 7.43 18.32 2.18
CA GLY A 4 6.68 17.07 2.13
C GLY A 4 6.08 16.68 3.49
N PHE A 5 6.83 16.84 4.57
CA PHE A 5 6.32 16.60 5.90
C PHE A 5 5.25 17.65 6.31
N GLU A 6 5.44 18.92 5.90
CA GLU A 6 4.43 19.97 6.13
C GLU A 6 3.10 19.66 5.44
N GLU A 7 3.13 19.12 4.20
CA GLU A 7 1.94 18.66 3.49
C GLU A 7 1.21 17.55 4.28
N ILE A 8 1.95 16.59 4.82
CA ILE A 8 1.39 15.53 5.69
C ILE A 8 0.74 16.14 6.95
N MET A 9 1.38 17.12 7.57
CA MET A 9 0.83 17.76 8.76
C MET A 9 -0.41 18.61 8.45
N THR A 10 -0.55 19.13 7.25
CA THR A 10 -1.79 19.79 6.80
C THR A 10 -3.00 18.83 6.85
N LEU A 11 -2.81 17.56 6.49
CA LEU A 11 -3.86 16.54 6.57
C LEU A 11 -4.28 16.21 8.01
N ARG A 12 -3.36 16.33 8.96
CA ARG A 12 -3.62 16.18 10.40
C ARG A 12 -4.63 17.23 10.92
N GLY A 13 -4.61 18.45 10.38
CA GLY A 13 -5.52 19.52 10.77
C GLY A 13 -5.29 20.10 12.17
N ARG A 14 -4.14 19.83 12.81
CA ARG A 14 -3.73 20.31 14.15
C ARG A 14 -2.40 21.07 14.11
N GLY A 15 -1.96 21.49 12.93
CA GLY A 15 -0.68 22.17 12.74
C GLY A 15 0.53 21.23 12.91
N MET A 16 1.71 21.84 12.99
CA MET A 16 2.98 21.12 13.18
C MET A 16 3.08 20.56 14.61
N PRO A 17 3.81 19.44 14.81
CA PRO A 17 4.19 18.97 16.15
C PRO A 17 5.13 19.99 16.83
N ALA A 18 5.28 19.88 18.14
CA ALA A 18 6.19 20.74 18.90
C ALA A 18 7.64 20.57 18.42
N ASP A 19 8.44 21.63 18.58
CA ASP A 19 9.87 21.58 18.24
C ASP A 19 10.58 20.46 18.99
N GLY A 20 11.36 19.65 18.26
CA GLY A 20 12.09 18.51 18.79
C GLY A 20 11.23 17.26 19.08
N GLU A 21 9.93 17.28 18.81
CA GLU A 21 9.08 16.08 18.89
C GLU A 21 9.37 15.09 17.76
N VAL A 22 9.66 15.57 16.55
CA VAL A 22 9.92 14.74 15.37
C VAL A 22 11.35 14.94 14.90
N THR A 23 12.06 13.83 14.70
CA THR A 23 13.41 13.81 14.12
C THR A 23 13.42 12.91 12.89
N ILE A 24 13.80 13.44 11.74
CA ILE A 24 14.07 12.69 10.50
C ILE A 24 15.55 12.84 10.20
N THR A 25 16.30 11.72 10.13
CA THR A 25 17.75 11.69 9.89
C THR A 25 18.09 11.05 8.55
N GLY A 26 19.21 11.46 7.97
CA GLY A 26 19.65 10.97 6.67
C GLY A 26 19.02 11.71 5.49
N HIS A 27 19.37 11.30 4.30
CA HIS A 27 18.87 11.88 3.05
C HIS A 27 19.00 10.90 1.89
N ASP A 28 18.26 11.11 0.80
CA ASP A 28 18.46 10.44 -0.48
C ASP A 28 19.71 11.00 -1.21
N PRO A 29 20.31 10.23 -2.16
CA PRO A 29 19.84 8.96 -2.69
C PRO A 29 20.21 7.75 -1.82
N VAL A 30 19.23 6.89 -1.54
CA VAL A 30 19.45 5.58 -0.91
C VAL A 30 19.56 4.48 -1.96
N TYR A 31 18.76 4.57 -3.01
CA TYR A 31 18.76 3.65 -4.14
C TYR A 31 19.27 4.33 -5.42
N SER A 32 19.69 3.52 -6.41
CA SER A 32 20.01 3.99 -7.76
C SER A 32 18.73 4.39 -8.50
N ALA A 33 18.15 5.51 -8.09
CA ALA A 33 16.94 6.11 -8.63
C ALA A 33 17.07 7.64 -8.60
N ARG A 34 16.35 8.31 -9.50
CA ARG A 34 16.34 9.78 -9.55
C ARG A 34 15.39 10.42 -8.52
N PHE A 35 14.54 9.62 -7.88
CA PHE A 35 13.50 10.09 -6.96
C PHE A 35 13.90 9.89 -5.50
N LYS A 36 13.42 10.78 -4.64
CA LYS A 36 13.64 10.77 -3.19
C LYS A 36 12.75 9.76 -2.49
N ILE A 37 13.02 8.47 -2.69
CA ILE A 37 12.20 7.37 -2.13
C ILE A 37 12.26 7.36 -0.62
N GLY A 38 13.46 7.49 -0.06
CA GLY A 38 13.70 7.43 1.39
C GLY A 38 13.09 8.61 2.12
N GLU A 39 13.39 9.85 1.69
CA GLU A 39 12.84 11.07 2.30
C GLU A 39 11.32 11.11 2.20
N THR A 40 10.74 10.71 1.04
CA THR A 40 9.28 10.65 0.86
C THR A 40 8.63 9.68 1.83
N THR A 41 9.19 8.49 1.97
CA THR A 41 8.67 7.46 2.88
C THR A 41 8.85 7.88 4.34
N ALA A 42 9.99 8.48 4.68
CA ALA A 42 10.27 8.98 6.04
C ALA A 42 9.27 10.07 6.47
N ASN A 43 8.88 10.98 5.57
CA ASN A 43 7.87 12.00 5.84
C ASN A 43 6.52 11.38 6.21
N ILE A 44 6.08 10.33 5.49
CA ILE A 44 4.80 9.66 5.75
C ILE A 44 4.88 8.87 7.07
N LEU A 45 5.97 8.14 7.31
CA LEU A 45 6.19 7.40 8.56
C LEU A 45 6.26 8.34 9.77
N ALA A 46 6.91 9.49 9.64
CA ALA A 46 6.91 10.52 10.68
C ALA A 46 5.49 11.04 10.95
N GLY A 47 4.70 11.24 9.89
CA GLY A 47 3.27 11.57 10.00
C GLY A 47 2.46 10.53 10.75
N ILE A 48 2.71 9.24 10.49
CA ILE A 48 2.11 8.12 11.25
C ILE A 48 2.54 8.21 12.72
N GLY A 49 3.83 8.45 12.99
CA GLY A 49 4.34 8.61 14.34
C GLY A 49 3.66 9.75 15.10
N VAL A 50 3.43 10.89 14.45
CA VAL A 50 2.69 12.03 15.03
C VAL A 50 1.22 11.67 15.28
N ALA A 51 0.55 10.99 14.36
CA ALA A 51 -0.84 10.56 14.54
C ALA A 51 -0.98 9.53 15.69
N ILE A 52 -0.02 8.62 15.83
CA ILE A 52 0.06 7.70 16.98
C ILE A 52 0.32 8.46 18.28
N THR A 53 1.16 9.49 18.24
CA THR A 53 1.41 10.37 19.40
C THR A 53 0.15 11.13 19.83
N ASP A 54 -0.65 11.60 18.87
CA ASP A 54 -1.96 12.22 19.18
C ASP A 54 -2.91 11.23 19.86
N ILE A 55 -2.96 9.99 19.41
CA ILE A 55 -3.77 8.92 20.03
C ILE A 55 -3.23 8.58 21.42
N HIS A 56 -1.92 8.49 21.57
CA HIS A 56 -1.29 8.25 22.87
C HIS A 56 -1.62 9.37 23.87
N GLU A 57 -1.54 10.63 23.43
CA GLU A 57 -1.95 11.80 24.23
C GLU A 57 -3.42 11.74 24.65
N MET A 58 -4.33 11.34 23.75
CA MET A 58 -5.75 11.16 24.08
C MET A 58 -6.00 10.11 25.16
N LYS A 59 -5.17 9.05 25.19
CA LYS A 59 -5.30 7.94 26.15
C LYS A 59 -4.61 8.22 27.49
N THR A 60 -3.52 8.97 27.49
CA THR A 60 -2.60 9.07 28.63
C THR A 60 -2.35 10.51 29.11
N GLY A 61 -2.73 11.50 28.32
CA GLY A 61 -2.37 12.90 28.54
C GLY A 61 -0.91 13.24 28.22
N LYS A 62 -0.14 12.32 27.66
CA LYS A 62 1.30 12.49 27.39
C LYS A 62 1.62 12.38 25.91
N ARG A 63 2.52 13.24 25.43
CA ARG A 63 3.10 13.14 24.09
C ARG A 63 4.41 12.35 24.13
N GLN A 64 4.88 11.90 22.97
CA GLN A 64 6.11 11.14 22.83
C GLN A 64 6.96 11.64 21.67
N LYS A 65 8.24 11.28 21.63
CA LYS A 65 9.14 11.60 20.53
C LYS A 65 9.00 10.59 19.40
N VAL A 66 9.15 11.09 18.17
CA VAL A 66 9.08 10.34 16.92
C VAL A 66 10.42 10.46 16.20
N ALA A 67 11.03 9.34 15.82
CA ALA A 67 12.25 9.37 15.02
C ALA A 67 12.16 8.40 13.84
N VAL A 68 12.65 8.82 12.67
CA VAL A 68 12.71 8.03 11.43
C VAL A 68 14.06 8.27 10.76
N ASP A 69 14.72 7.19 10.38
CA ASP A 69 15.91 7.23 9.52
C ASP A 69 15.50 7.03 8.05
N VAL A 70 16.00 7.88 7.17
CA VAL A 70 15.65 7.89 5.72
C VAL A 70 16.09 6.61 5.02
N ARG A 71 17.24 6.02 5.40
CA ARG A 71 17.73 4.78 4.80
C ARG A 71 16.85 3.60 5.21
N ASN A 72 16.47 3.54 6.48
CA ASN A 72 15.55 2.53 7.01
C ASN A 72 14.14 2.69 6.39
N ALA A 73 13.67 3.92 6.23
CA ALA A 73 12.41 4.21 5.56
C ALA A 73 12.44 3.74 4.09
N ALA A 74 13.53 3.98 3.36
CA ALA A 74 13.70 3.45 2.00
C ALA A 74 13.64 1.92 1.97
N ALA A 75 14.28 1.24 2.92
CA ALA A 75 14.26 -0.22 3.01
C ALA A 75 12.84 -0.78 3.11
N THR A 76 11.92 -0.09 3.78
CA THR A 76 10.53 -0.55 3.88
C THR A 76 9.85 -0.67 2.52
N CYS A 77 10.22 0.16 1.52
CA CYS A 77 9.67 0.09 0.16
C CYS A 77 10.14 -1.14 -0.64
N GLN A 78 10.94 -2.00 -0.02
CA GLN A 78 11.42 -3.28 -0.56
C GLN A 78 11.29 -4.42 0.47
N SER A 79 10.48 -4.31 1.52
CA SER A 79 10.49 -5.26 2.63
C SER A 79 10.32 -6.72 2.17
N SER A 80 9.44 -6.99 1.22
CA SER A 80 9.27 -8.34 0.64
C SER A 80 10.50 -8.87 -0.11
N LYS A 81 11.40 -8.00 -0.59
CA LYS A 81 12.65 -8.41 -1.24
C LYS A 81 13.68 -8.92 -0.23
N TYR A 82 13.64 -8.40 1.00
CA TYR A 82 14.53 -8.82 2.09
C TYR A 82 14.02 -10.06 2.83
N LEU A 83 12.80 -10.51 2.52
CA LEU A 83 12.21 -11.69 3.12
C LEU A 83 13.00 -12.95 2.76
N SER A 84 13.33 -13.74 3.76
CA SER A 84 13.92 -15.07 3.59
C SER A 84 13.28 -16.07 4.54
N GLN A 85 13.30 -17.33 4.15
CA GLN A 85 12.77 -18.46 4.90
C GLN A 85 13.91 -19.42 5.27
N ARG A 86 13.88 -19.96 6.46
CA ARG A 86 14.88 -20.92 6.93
C ARG A 86 14.63 -22.28 6.29
N ALA A 87 15.61 -22.79 5.56
CA ALA A 87 15.58 -24.11 4.94
C ALA A 87 15.86 -25.22 5.97
N ALA A 88 15.62 -26.49 5.60
CA ALA A 88 15.81 -27.64 6.48
C ALA A 88 17.27 -27.83 6.92
N ASP A 89 18.23 -27.38 6.12
CA ASP A 89 19.66 -27.40 6.43
C ASP A 89 20.12 -26.23 7.34
N GLY A 90 19.18 -25.35 7.73
CA GLY A 90 19.44 -24.18 8.54
C GLY A 90 19.89 -22.94 7.77
N SER A 91 20.08 -23.00 6.47
CA SER A 91 20.41 -21.86 5.62
C SER A 91 19.18 -20.95 5.40
N TRP A 92 19.44 -19.71 4.95
CA TRP A 92 18.39 -18.76 4.59
C TRP A 92 18.19 -18.73 3.06
N ALA A 93 16.98 -19.04 2.61
CA ALA A 93 16.59 -19.00 1.21
C ALA A 93 15.66 -17.82 0.93
N SER A 94 15.90 -17.11 -0.17
CA SER A 94 14.97 -16.04 -0.62
C SER A 94 13.63 -16.65 -1.02
N VAL A 95 12.54 -15.98 -0.65
CA VAL A 95 11.14 -16.41 -0.93
C VAL A 95 10.67 -15.88 -2.29
N GLN A 96 11.53 -15.89 -3.31
CA GLN A 96 11.12 -15.46 -4.66
C GLN A 96 10.71 -16.66 -5.50
N SER A 97 9.48 -16.60 -6.07
CA SER A 97 8.99 -17.67 -6.95
C SER A 97 9.51 -17.53 -8.38
N PRO A 98 9.76 -18.67 -9.12
CA PRO A 98 10.11 -18.63 -10.53
C PRO A 98 9.07 -17.91 -11.41
N SER A 99 7.78 -18.00 -11.06
CA SER A 99 6.71 -17.30 -11.77
C SER A 99 6.85 -15.77 -11.68
N MET A 100 7.35 -15.25 -10.57
CA MET A 100 7.66 -13.83 -10.43
C MET A 100 8.83 -13.38 -11.31
N ALA A 101 9.85 -14.21 -11.46
CA ALA A 101 10.97 -13.91 -12.36
C ALA A 101 10.48 -13.84 -13.82
N HIS A 102 9.64 -14.77 -14.25
CA HIS A 102 9.02 -14.75 -15.58
C HIS A 102 8.14 -13.50 -15.75
N MET A 103 7.24 -13.23 -14.81
CA MET A 103 6.37 -12.06 -14.86
C MET A 103 7.18 -10.75 -15.00
N ARG A 104 8.27 -10.59 -14.24
CA ARG A 104 9.15 -9.42 -14.34
C ARG A 104 9.82 -9.30 -15.71
N SER A 105 10.14 -10.39 -16.38
CA SER A 105 10.77 -10.37 -17.71
C SER A 105 9.87 -9.79 -18.79
N ILE A 106 8.56 -9.91 -18.64
CA ILE A 106 7.55 -9.43 -19.59
C ILE A 106 6.82 -8.14 -19.13
N THR A 107 6.78 -7.87 -17.82
CA THR A 107 6.23 -6.63 -17.24
C THR A 107 7.30 -5.53 -17.22
N GLN A 108 7.52 -4.92 -18.37
CA GLN A 108 8.45 -3.81 -18.57
C GLN A 108 7.96 -2.90 -19.69
N PRO A 109 8.50 -1.66 -19.83
CA PRO A 109 8.17 -0.81 -20.95
C PRO A 109 8.62 -1.40 -22.29
N TRP A 110 7.70 -1.46 -23.25
CA TRP A 110 7.91 -1.88 -24.64
C TRP A 110 7.54 -0.74 -25.58
N GLN A 111 8.29 -0.60 -26.69
CA GLN A 111 8.01 0.46 -27.66
C GLN A 111 6.86 0.04 -28.59
N CYS A 112 5.87 0.93 -28.74
CA CYS A 112 4.74 0.79 -29.63
C CYS A 112 5.09 1.29 -31.04
N LYS A 113 4.19 1.04 -32.01
CA LYS A 113 4.30 1.44 -33.41
C LYS A 113 4.43 2.97 -33.58
N ASP A 114 3.76 3.73 -32.73
CA ASP A 114 3.79 5.22 -32.71
C ASP A 114 5.03 5.79 -31.98
N GLY A 115 5.99 4.96 -31.63
CA GLY A 115 7.24 5.34 -30.95
C GLY A 115 7.09 5.57 -29.43
N ARG A 116 5.88 5.57 -28.89
CA ARG A 116 5.65 5.68 -27.44
C ARG A 116 5.97 4.37 -26.73
N TRP A 117 6.12 4.45 -25.42
CA TRP A 117 6.32 3.28 -24.58
C TRP A 117 5.03 2.89 -23.85
N TYR A 118 4.79 1.59 -23.76
CA TYR A 118 3.67 0.99 -23.07
C TYR A 118 4.15 -0.12 -22.12
N LEU A 119 3.61 -0.17 -20.90
CA LEU A 119 3.89 -1.22 -19.92
C LEU A 119 2.63 -2.10 -19.78
N PRO A 120 2.63 -3.34 -20.29
CA PRO A 120 1.63 -4.35 -19.96
C PRO A 120 1.94 -4.95 -18.59
N HIS A 121 0.91 -5.31 -17.79
CA HIS A 121 1.12 -5.87 -16.47
C HIS A 121 0.56 -7.29 -16.35
N PHE A 122 1.43 -8.24 -16.05
CA PHE A 122 1.15 -9.68 -16.12
C PHE A 122 1.00 -10.38 -14.77
N ASN A 123 0.94 -9.65 -13.67
CA ASN A 123 0.77 -10.26 -12.35
C ASN A 123 -0.63 -10.87 -12.21
N LEU A 124 -0.71 -12.02 -11.55
CA LEU A 124 -1.87 -12.89 -11.39
C LEU A 124 -2.33 -13.58 -12.70
N PRO A 125 -2.60 -14.89 -12.67
CA PRO A 125 -2.86 -15.70 -13.87
C PRO A 125 -3.97 -15.12 -14.76
N HIS A 126 -5.11 -14.75 -14.18
CA HIS A 126 -6.26 -14.24 -14.94
C HIS A 126 -6.00 -12.86 -15.60
N LEU A 127 -5.09 -12.04 -15.06
CA LEU A 127 -4.69 -10.76 -15.69
C LEU A 127 -3.69 -11.02 -16.82
N HIS A 128 -2.74 -11.92 -16.59
CA HIS A 128 -1.82 -12.39 -17.59
C HIS A 128 -2.56 -12.90 -18.84
N ASP A 129 -3.51 -13.84 -18.66
CA ASP A 129 -4.27 -14.43 -19.76
C ASP A 129 -5.06 -13.38 -20.56
N ARG A 130 -5.60 -12.37 -19.90
CA ARG A 130 -6.31 -11.27 -20.57
C ARG A 130 -5.38 -10.40 -21.40
N VAL A 131 -4.18 -10.05 -20.90
CA VAL A 131 -3.20 -9.28 -21.67
C VAL A 131 -2.71 -10.08 -22.86
N ILE A 132 -2.38 -11.37 -22.68
CA ILE A 132 -1.98 -12.27 -23.78
C ILE A 132 -3.11 -12.43 -24.80
N GLY A 133 -4.37 -12.50 -24.34
CA GLY A 133 -5.55 -12.52 -25.21
C GLY A 133 -5.69 -11.28 -26.09
N VAL A 134 -5.35 -10.09 -25.59
CA VAL A 134 -5.31 -8.84 -26.37
C VAL A 134 -4.14 -8.85 -27.35
N LEU A 135 -2.94 -9.24 -26.90
CA LEU A 135 -1.72 -9.22 -27.72
C LEU A 135 -1.67 -10.36 -28.73
N LYS A 136 -2.39 -11.46 -28.50
CA LYS A 136 -2.42 -12.67 -29.34
C LYS A 136 -1.02 -13.22 -29.64
N CYS A 137 -0.19 -13.34 -28.60
CA CYS A 137 1.19 -13.79 -28.74
C CYS A 137 1.56 -14.80 -27.64
N GLU A 138 2.71 -15.44 -27.79
CA GLU A 138 3.30 -16.27 -26.74
C GLU A 138 3.74 -15.40 -25.54
N SER A 139 3.72 -16.00 -24.34
CA SER A 139 4.15 -15.35 -23.09
C SER A 139 5.68 -15.35 -22.96
N THR A 140 6.37 -14.75 -23.93
CA THR A 140 7.82 -14.55 -23.91
C THR A 140 8.15 -13.07 -24.14
N ALA A 141 9.28 -12.58 -23.60
CA ALA A 141 9.70 -11.22 -23.77
C ALA A 141 9.79 -10.80 -25.24
N ALA A 142 10.34 -11.67 -26.09
CA ALA A 142 10.47 -11.42 -27.52
C ALA A 142 9.12 -11.32 -28.23
N ALA A 143 8.18 -12.24 -27.94
CA ALA A 143 6.85 -12.25 -28.54
C ALA A 143 6.00 -11.06 -28.09
N VAL A 144 6.03 -10.74 -26.80
CA VAL A 144 5.33 -9.57 -26.21
C VAL A 144 5.84 -8.28 -26.84
N GLY A 145 7.16 -8.07 -26.91
CA GLY A 145 7.74 -6.88 -27.53
C GLY A 145 7.36 -6.76 -29.03
N LYS A 146 7.43 -7.87 -29.78
CA LYS A 146 7.03 -7.91 -31.19
C LYS A 146 5.53 -7.59 -31.38
N ALA A 147 4.69 -8.12 -30.51
CA ALA A 147 3.23 -7.86 -30.58
C ALA A 147 2.92 -6.40 -30.27
N ILE A 148 3.49 -5.82 -29.20
CA ILE A 148 3.26 -4.44 -28.81
C ILE A 148 3.73 -3.46 -29.89
N ALA A 149 4.82 -3.76 -30.60
CA ALA A 149 5.33 -2.95 -31.71
C ALA A 149 4.36 -2.84 -32.91
N GLN A 150 3.28 -3.61 -32.95
CA GLN A 150 2.21 -3.50 -33.96
C GLN A 150 1.06 -2.59 -33.55
N TRP A 151 1.01 -2.18 -32.26
CA TRP A 151 -0.07 -1.36 -31.73
C TRP A 151 0.32 0.12 -31.61
N ASN A 152 -0.61 1.02 -31.86
CA ASN A 152 -0.52 2.38 -31.33
C ASN A 152 -0.77 2.35 -29.82
N SER A 153 -0.08 3.17 -29.07
CA SER A 153 -0.09 3.13 -27.61
C SER A 153 -1.48 3.34 -26.99
N HIS A 154 -2.26 4.28 -27.53
CA HIS A 154 -3.62 4.57 -27.06
C HIS A 154 -4.59 3.43 -27.35
N ASP A 155 -4.53 2.85 -28.54
CA ASP A 155 -5.38 1.72 -28.93
C ASP A 155 -5.11 0.50 -28.02
N LEU A 156 -3.84 0.25 -27.69
CA LEU A 156 -3.45 -0.81 -26.78
C LEU A 156 -3.92 -0.55 -25.35
N GLU A 157 -3.79 0.69 -24.85
CA GLU A 157 -4.23 1.05 -23.50
C GLU A 157 -5.73 0.83 -23.32
N GLU A 158 -6.54 1.22 -24.31
CA GLU A 158 -7.98 0.99 -24.29
C GLU A 158 -8.34 -0.49 -24.40
N ALA A 159 -7.74 -1.23 -25.34
CA ALA A 159 -8.00 -2.67 -25.51
C ALA A 159 -7.66 -3.49 -24.24
N VAL A 160 -6.57 -3.16 -23.56
CA VAL A 160 -6.20 -3.79 -22.29
C VAL A 160 -7.16 -3.41 -21.16
N ALA A 161 -7.62 -2.16 -21.13
CA ALA A 161 -8.61 -1.71 -20.15
C ALA A 161 -9.99 -2.38 -20.37
N GLU A 162 -10.46 -2.48 -21.61
CA GLU A 162 -11.70 -3.18 -21.99
C GLU A 162 -11.66 -4.67 -21.64
N ALA A 163 -10.51 -5.32 -21.84
CA ALA A 163 -10.28 -6.69 -21.40
C ALA A 163 -10.23 -6.84 -19.86
N ARG A 164 -10.40 -5.74 -19.10
CA ARG A 164 -10.28 -5.69 -17.64
C ARG A 164 -8.93 -6.21 -17.14
N ALA A 165 -7.90 -6.03 -17.93
CA ALA A 165 -6.50 -6.26 -17.57
C ALA A 165 -5.86 -4.98 -17.03
N CYS A 166 -4.54 -4.95 -16.92
CA CYS A 166 -3.79 -3.83 -16.40
C CYS A 166 -2.62 -3.49 -17.31
N GLY A 167 -2.38 -2.20 -17.51
CA GLY A 167 -1.27 -1.66 -18.28
C GLY A 167 -1.39 -0.15 -18.38
N SER A 168 -0.35 0.52 -18.83
CA SER A 168 -0.35 1.97 -19.00
C SER A 168 0.63 2.40 -20.08
N ILE A 169 0.29 3.42 -20.82
CA ILE A 169 1.24 4.24 -21.57
C ILE A 169 2.23 4.83 -20.55
N VAL A 170 3.52 4.84 -20.91
CA VAL A 170 4.52 5.58 -20.16
C VAL A 170 4.39 7.05 -20.53
N ARG A 171 3.87 7.84 -19.62
CA ARG A 171 3.63 9.28 -19.76
C ARG A 171 4.75 10.08 -19.12
N SER A 172 4.94 11.31 -19.58
CA SER A 172 5.64 12.32 -18.79
C SER A 172 4.72 12.82 -17.67
N ASN A 173 5.30 13.44 -16.65
CA ASN A 173 4.49 14.06 -15.58
C ASN A 173 3.61 15.20 -16.12
N ALA A 174 4.11 15.98 -17.09
CA ALA A 174 3.33 17.03 -17.74
C ALA A 174 2.12 16.46 -18.50
N GLU A 175 2.29 15.37 -19.25
CA GLU A 175 1.18 14.67 -19.91
C GLU A 175 0.15 14.14 -18.91
N TRP A 176 0.61 13.61 -17.77
CA TRP A 176 -0.30 13.14 -16.72
C TRP A 176 -1.09 14.29 -16.10
N LEU A 177 -0.44 15.40 -15.78
CA LEU A 177 -1.10 16.57 -15.21
C LEU A 177 -2.04 17.25 -16.21
N ASP A 178 -1.81 17.09 -17.51
CA ASP A 178 -2.73 17.56 -18.57
C ASP A 178 -3.87 16.57 -18.86
N HIS A 179 -3.69 15.29 -18.57
CA HIS A 179 -4.72 14.26 -18.73
C HIS A 179 -5.91 14.51 -17.78
N PRO A 180 -7.18 14.34 -18.23
CA PRO A 180 -8.37 14.61 -17.40
C PRO A 180 -8.35 13.90 -16.04
N HIS A 181 -7.80 12.68 -15.98
CA HIS A 181 -7.70 11.94 -14.72
C HIS A 181 -6.63 12.51 -13.80
N GLY A 182 -5.46 12.85 -14.33
CA GLY A 182 -4.37 13.49 -13.59
C GLY A 182 -4.77 14.87 -13.05
N LYS A 183 -5.44 15.69 -13.88
CA LYS A 183 -6.04 16.98 -13.44
C LYS A 183 -6.99 16.80 -12.27
N MET A 184 -7.88 15.81 -12.36
CA MET A 184 -8.83 15.50 -11.28
C MET A 184 -8.11 15.13 -9.99
N LEU A 185 -7.08 14.27 -10.07
CA LEU A 185 -6.29 13.89 -8.89
C LEU A 185 -5.49 15.06 -8.32
N ALA A 186 -4.91 15.92 -9.16
CA ALA A 186 -4.16 17.10 -8.72
C ALA A 186 -5.00 18.09 -7.91
N GLY A 187 -6.32 18.08 -8.11
CA GLY A 187 -7.27 18.86 -7.32
C GLY A 187 -7.68 18.24 -5.97
N LYS A 188 -7.13 17.06 -5.63
CA LYS A 188 -7.48 16.31 -4.41
C LYS A 188 -6.30 16.24 -3.44
N PRO A 189 -6.58 16.10 -2.14
CA PRO A 189 -5.53 15.84 -1.17
C PRO A 189 -4.91 14.44 -1.38
N LEU A 190 -3.68 14.26 -0.89
CA LEU A 190 -2.97 12.97 -0.90
C LEU A 190 -3.78 11.84 -0.23
N ILE A 191 -4.50 12.19 0.83
CA ILE A 191 -5.42 11.31 1.56
C ILE A 191 -6.77 11.99 1.64
N GLU A 192 -7.79 11.42 1.00
CA GLU A 192 -9.16 11.92 1.12
C GLU A 192 -9.82 11.32 2.36
N ILE A 193 -10.29 12.17 3.30
CA ILE A 193 -11.03 11.73 4.50
C ILE A 193 -12.38 12.46 4.50
N THR A 194 -13.46 11.71 4.21
CA THR A 194 -14.81 12.25 4.07
C THR A 194 -15.73 11.64 5.12
N LYS A 195 -16.48 12.48 5.84
CA LYS A 195 -17.53 11.99 6.75
C LYS A 195 -18.67 11.38 5.93
N ILE A 196 -19.10 10.16 6.28
CA ILE A 196 -20.12 9.37 5.55
C ILE A 196 -21.31 8.96 6.42
N GLY A 197 -21.32 9.34 7.68
CA GLY A 197 -22.42 9.07 8.61
C GLY A 197 -22.14 9.70 9.96
N ASP A 198 -23.19 9.83 10.77
CA ASP A 198 -23.09 10.35 12.12
C ASP A 198 -22.93 9.23 13.15
N SER A 199 -22.27 9.50 14.23
CA SER A 199 -22.22 8.74 15.46
C SER A 199 -21.81 9.64 16.61
N ASP A 200 -22.08 9.21 17.83
CA ASP A 200 -21.45 9.82 19.01
C ASP A 200 -19.94 9.60 18.98
N PRO A 201 -19.14 10.44 19.67
CA PRO A 201 -17.73 10.22 19.88
C PRO A 201 -17.47 8.82 20.50
N ILE A 202 -16.52 8.09 19.91
CA ILE A 202 -16.11 6.78 20.38
C ILE A 202 -14.67 6.87 20.89
N PRO A 203 -14.44 6.92 22.21
CA PRO A 203 -13.10 6.99 22.79
C PRO A 203 -12.25 5.78 22.41
N PHE A 204 -10.93 5.93 22.43
CA PHE A 204 -10.03 4.79 22.28
C PHE A 204 -10.16 3.82 23.45
N PRO A 205 -10.20 2.50 23.21
CA PRO A 205 -10.22 1.51 24.28
C PRO A 205 -8.97 1.62 25.18
N GLU A 206 -9.10 1.20 26.42
CA GLU A 206 -7.95 1.08 27.34
C GLU A 206 -6.94 0.07 26.80
N GLY A 207 -5.69 0.15 27.28
CA GLY A 207 -4.59 -0.77 26.93
C GLY A 207 -3.27 -0.06 26.73
N GLY A 208 -2.17 -0.80 26.88
CA GLY A 208 -0.81 -0.28 26.86
C GLY A 208 -0.28 0.13 25.47
N ARG A 209 -0.93 -0.29 24.38
CA ARG A 209 -0.54 0.10 23.02
C ARG A 209 -1.52 1.12 22.46
N PRO A 210 -1.10 2.01 21.57
CA PRO A 210 -1.97 3.08 21.02
C PRO A 210 -3.28 2.57 20.43
N LEU A 211 -3.24 1.48 19.66
CA LEU A 211 -4.40 0.88 19.01
C LEU A 211 -4.92 -0.39 19.70
N ALA A 212 -4.54 -0.65 20.96
CA ALA A 212 -5.10 -1.77 21.71
C ALA A 212 -6.64 -1.69 21.72
N GLY A 213 -7.31 -2.82 21.42
CA GLY A 213 -8.76 -2.91 21.33
C GLY A 213 -9.38 -2.41 20.01
N ILE A 214 -8.65 -1.77 19.13
CA ILE A 214 -9.11 -1.39 17.78
C ILE A 214 -9.14 -2.63 16.89
N LYS A 215 -10.29 -2.90 16.27
CA LYS A 215 -10.57 -4.06 15.40
C LYS A 215 -10.58 -3.67 13.94
N VAL A 216 -9.70 -4.29 13.13
CA VAL A 216 -9.54 -4.01 11.69
C VAL A 216 -9.93 -5.22 10.88
N LEU A 217 -11.01 -5.13 10.11
CA LEU A 217 -11.45 -6.15 9.15
C LEU A 217 -10.81 -5.83 7.79
N ASP A 218 -9.79 -6.62 7.43
CA ASP A 218 -8.93 -6.36 6.26
C ASP A 218 -9.28 -7.31 5.10
N LEU A 219 -9.95 -6.77 4.06
CA LEU A 219 -10.26 -7.48 2.82
C LEU A 219 -9.28 -7.11 1.69
N THR A 220 -8.20 -6.42 2.00
CA THR A 220 -7.21 -6.03 1.00
C THR A 220 -6.30 -7.19 0.60
N ARG A 221 -5.66 -7.05 -0.56
CA ARG A 221 -4.77 -8.08 -1.13
C ARG A 221 -3.55 -7.44 -1.74
N ILE A 222 -2.55 -8.23 -2.00
CA ILE A 222 -1.30 -7.92 -2.68
C ILE A 222 -0.36 -7.11 -1.80
N LEU A 223 -0.34 -5.75 -1.85
CA LEU A 223 0.72 -4.99 -1.21
C LEU A 223 0.20 -3.74 -0.47
N ALA A 224 -0.29 -2.70 -1.15
CA ALA A 224 -0.62 -1.42 -0.50
C ALA A 224 -1.60 -1.55 0.67
N GLY A 225 -2.71 -2.25 0.48
CA GLY A 225 -3.70 -2.48 1.55
C GLY A 225 -3.16 -3.32 2.69
N PRO A 226 -2.53 -4.48 2.42
CA PRO A 226 -1.88 -5.27 3.45
C PRO A 226 -0.82 -4.50 4.25
N ILE A 227 -0.06 -3.56 3.64
CA ILE A 227 0.86 -2.66 4.36
C ILE A 227 0.10 -1.74 5.31
N ALA A 228 -1.03 -1.13 4.87
CA ALA A 228 -1.84 -0.28 5.76
C ALA A 228 -2.29 -1.06 7.01
N ALA A 229 -2.83 -2.26 6.81
CA ALA A 229 -3.30 -3.12 7.90
C ALA A 229 -2.15 -3.62 8.80
N ARG A 230 -0.97 -3.96 8.23
CA ARG A 230 0.25 -4.33 8.98
C ARG A 230 0.72 -3.17 9.87
N THR A 231 0.68 -1.94 9.34
CA THR A 231 1.07 -0.74 10.09
C THR A 231 0.13 -0.45 11.26
N LEU A 232 -1.17 -0.74 11.13
CA LEU A 232 -2.10 -0.67 12.26
C LEU A 232 -1.83 -1.77 13.29
N ALA A 233 -1.53 -3.01 12.83
CA ALA A 233 -1.18 -4.12 13.71
C ALA A 233 0.10 -3.86 14.53
N GLU A 234 1.13 -3.25 13.93
CA GLU A 234 2.39 -2.92 14.64
C GLU A 234 2.19 -1.91 15.78
N ASN A 235 1.06 -1.21 15.80
CA ASN A 235 0.67 -0.28 16.86
C ASN A 235 -0.43 -0.83 17.79
N GLY A 236 -0.81 -2.10 17.65
CA GLY A 236 -1.64 -2.84 18.60
C GLY A 236 -3.06 -3.16 18.16
N ALA A 237 -3.45 -2.85 16.92
CA ALA A 237 -4.77 -3.24 16.42
C ALA A 237 -4.92 -4.76 16.26
N ASP A 238 -6.11 -5.30 16.56
CA ASP A 238 -6.49 -6.68 16.20
C ASP A 238 -6.93 -6.71 14.73
N VAL A 239 -6.06 -7.19 13.86
CA VAL A 239 -6.31 -7.26 12.42
C VAL A 239 -6.74 -8.67 12.01
N LEU A 240 -7.95 -8.80 11.48
CA LEU A 240 -8.45 -10.02 10.85
C LEU A 240 -8.44 -9.86 9.33
N MET A 241 -7.48 -10.53 8.69
CA MET A 241 -7.36 -10.59 7.23
C MET A 241 -8.32 -11.63 6.67
N VAL A 242 -9.16 -11.20 5.71
CA VAL A 242 -10.15 -12.05 5.02
C VAL A 242 -9.73 -12.23 3.57
N THR A 243 -9.63 -13.47 3.13
CA THR A 243 -9.42 -13.83 1.72
C THR A 243 -10.24 -15.09 1.37
N ALA A 244 -10.16 -15.57 0.11
CA ALA A 244 -10.81 -16.81 -0.30
C ALA A 244 -9.80 -17.77 -0.93
N LYS A 245 -10.04 -19.08 -0.79
CA LYS A 245 -9.12 -20.15 -1.25
C LYS A 245 -8.83 -20.08 -2.77
N HIS A 246 -9.84 -19.67 -3.55
CA HIS A 246 -9.72 -19.59 -5.01
C HIS A 246 -9.00 -18.33 -5.51
N LEU A 247 -8.79 -17.34 -4.66
CA LEU A 247 -8.14 -16.09 -5.05
C LEU A 247 -6.62 -16.28 -5.13
N PRO A 248 -5.99 -16.01 -6.29
CA PRO A 248 -4.55 -16.15 -6.44
C PRO A 248 -3.81 -15.16 -5.54
N GLN A 249 -2.70 -15.59 -4.98
CA GLN A 249 -1.87 -14.80 -4.05
C GLN A 249 -0.47 -14.60 -4.63
N VAL A 250 0.25 -13.64 -4.06
CA VAL A 250 1.69 -13.45 -4.24
C VAL A 250 2.34 -13.87 -2.91
N PRO A 251 2.93 -15.08 -2.82
CA PRO A 251 3.36 -15.67 -1.55
C PRO A 251 4.30 -14.78 -0.75
N GLU A 252 5.30 -14.18 -1.37
CA GLU A 252 6.25 -13.29 -0.72
C GLU A 252 5.59 -12.05 -0.11
N HIS A 253 4.57 -11.51 -0.76
CA HIS A 253 3.80 -10.39 -0.20
C HIS A 253 2.95 -10.84 0.98
N VAL A 254 2.29 -12.00 0.89
CA VAL A 254 1.50 -12.56 2.01
C VAL A 254 2.39 -12.77 3.23
N MET A 255 3.53 -13.44 3.05
CA MET A 255 4.45 -13.73 4.16
C MET A 255 4.99 -12.47 4.81
N ASP A 256 5.36 -11.45 4.02
CA ASP A 256 5.90 -10.19 4.54
C ASP A 256 4.83 -9.33 5.21
N THR A 257 3.68 -9.15 4.58
CA THR A 257 2.70 -8.16 5.02
C THR A 257 1.70 -8.66 6.06
N SER A 258 1.75 -9.95 6.45
CA SER A 258 0.77 -10.53 7.37
C SER A 258 1.25 -10.61 8.82
N HIS A 259 2.45 -10.13 9.15
CA HIS A 259 2.91 -10.03 10.54
C HIS A 259 1.93 -9.19 11.37
N GLY A 260 1.65 -9.64 12.58
CA GLY A 260 0.71 -9.02 13.51
C GLY A 260 -0.78 -9.30 13.21
N LYS A 261 -1.10 -10.05 12.14
CA LYS A 261 -2.49 -10.31 11.71
C LYS A 261 -2.93 -11.73 12.06
N ARG A 262 -4.25 -11.94 12.00
CA ARG A 262 -4.92 -13.23 11.92
C ARG A 262 -5.52 -13.39 10.52
N SER A 263 -5.75 -14.62 10.05
CA SER A 263 -6.26 -14.87 8.69
C SER A 263 -7.38 -15.88 8.68
N CYS A 264 -8.50 -15.56 8.02
CA CYS A 264 -9.59 -16.49 7.76
C CYS A 264 -10.00 -16.51 6.28
N PHE A 265 -10.64 -17.62 5.86
CA PHE A 265 -11.25 -17.72 4.55
C PHE A 265 -12.72 -17.40 4.62
N LEU A 266 -13.17 -16.43 3.81
CA LEU A 266 -14.57 -16.13 3.51
C LEU A 266 -14.66 -15.77 2.02
N ASP A 267 -15.58 -16.41 1.32
CA ASP A 267 -15.78 -16.25 -0.13
C ASP A 267 -16.97 -15.35 -0.41
N LEU A 268 -16.72 -14.14 -0.90
CA LEU A 268 -17.79 -13.17 -1.19
C LEU A 268 -18.74 -13.61 -2.32
N THR A 269 -18.46 -14.71 -3.03
CA THR A 269 -19.43 -15.31 -3.97
C THR A 269 -20.50 -16.13 -3.26
N ARG A 270 -20.33 -16.43 -1.96
CA ARG A 270 -21.22 -17.22 -1.13
C ARG A 270 -22.01 -16.31 -0.18
N PRO A 271 -23.37 -16.32 -0.23
CA PRO A 271 -24.19 -15.44 0.62
C PRO A 271 -23.95 -15.60 2.11
N GLU A 272 -23.67 -16.83 2.59
CA GLU A 272 -23.39 -17.12 4.00
C GLU A 272 -22.06 -16.51 4.47
N ASP A 273 -21.04 -16.45 3.60
CA ASP A 273 -19.77 -15.82 3.90
C ASP A 273 -19.90 -14.29 3.88
N VAL A 274 -20.68 -13.73 2.95
CA VAL A 274 -21.02 -12.29 2.95
C VAL A 274 -21.74 -11.90 4.24
N ALA A 275 -22.70 -12.72 4.72
CA ALA A 275 -23.38 -12.49 5.99
C ALA A 275 -22.40 -12.51 7.18
N THR A 276 -21.40 -13.40 7.13
CA THR A 276 -20.34 -13.47 8.15
C THR A 276 -19.46 -12.21 8.11
N VAL A 277 -19.05 -11.74 6.92
CA VAL A 277 -18.31 -10.47 6.77
C VAL A 277 -19.10 -9.29 7.36
N LYS A 278 -20.41 -9.20 7.08
CA LYS A 278 -21.28 -8.16 7.65
C LYS A 278 -21.35 -8.25 9.18
N LYS A 279 -21.48 -9.45 9.74
CA LYS A 279 -21.46 -9.67 11.20
C LYS A 279 -20.13 -9.20 11.81
N LEU A 280 -19.01 -9.49 11.18
CA LEU A 280 -17.69 -9.02 11.62
C LEU A 280 -17.58 -7.48 11.51
N ALA A 281 -18.07 -6.89 10.42
CA ALA A 281 -18.05 -5.45 10.20
C ALA A 281 -18.82 -4.65 11.25
N ARG A 282 -19.96 -5.17 11.75
CA ARG A 282 -20.74 -4.53 12.84
C ARG A 282 -19.96 -4.36 14.13
N ASN A 283 -18.90 -5.13 14.33
CA ASN A 283 -18.05 -5.09 15.52
C ASN A 283 -16.62 -4.61 15.20
N ALA A 284 -16.39 -4.10 14.00
CA ALA A 284 -15.11 -3.54 13.59
C ALA A 284 -15.06 -2.02 13.86
N ASP A 285 -13.85 -1.51 14.03
CA ASP A 285 -13.56 -0.08 14.02
C ASP A 285 -13.13 0.39 12.65
N VAL A 286 -12.47 -0.50 11.88
CA VAL A 286 -11.96 -0.23 10.53
C VAL A 286 -12.38 -1.37 9.61
N PHE A 287 -12.87 -1.01 8.42
CA PHE A 287 -13.12 -1.92 7.31
C PHE A 287 -12.23 -1.48 6.15
N SER A 288 -11.34 -2.34 5.66
CA SER A 288 -10.44 -2.01 4.56
C SER A 288 -10.62 -2.92 3.34
N GLN A 289 -10.60 -2.34 2.14
CA GLN A 289 -10.74 -3.05 0.88
C GLN A 289 -9.94 -2.39 -0.26
N GLY A 290 -9.60 -3.18 -1.28
CA GLY A 290 -8.88 -2.73 -2.48
C GLY A 290 -9.48 -3.30 -3.77
N TYR A 291 -10.77 -3.64 -3.77
CA TYR A 291 -11.45 -4.15 -4.96
C TYR A 291 -11.84 -3.00 -5.91
N ARG A 292 -12.05 -3.34 -7.17
CA ARG A 292 -12.54 -2.38 -8.18
C ARG A 292 -13.89 -1.79 -7.76
N PRO A 293 -14.17 -0.54 -8.13
CA PRO A 293 -15.46 0.11 -7.85
C PRO A 293 -16.66 -0.77 -8.18
N GLY A 294 -17.69 -0.72 -7.36
CA GLY A 294 -18.93 -1.49 -7.51
C GLY A 294 -18.86 -2.95 -7.03
N ILE A 295 -17.69 -3.50 -6.71
CA ILE A 295 -17.61 -4.88 -6.20
C ILE A 295 -18.20 -4.97 -4.80
N MET A 296 -17.80 -4.09 -3.89
CA MET A 296 -18.34 -4.08 -2.53
C MET A 296 -19.83 -3.73 -2.48
N ASP A 297 -20.28 -2.84 -3.38
CA ASP A 297 -21.69 -2.45 -3.49
C ASP A 297 -22.61 -3.64 -3.79
N LYS A 298 -22.18 -4.55 -4.68
CA LYS A 298 -22.94 -5.76 -5.04
C LYS A 298 -23.17 -6.70 -3.87
N HIS A 299 -22.30 -6.66 -2.87
CA HIS A 299 -22.38 -7.50 -1.68
C HIS A 299 -23.04 -6.79 -0.48
N GLY A 300 -23.48 -5.53 -0.65
CA GLY A 300 -24.00 -4.73 0.43
C GLY A 300 -22.91 -4.33 1.45
N LEU A 301 -21.69 -4.14 0.97
CA LEU A 301 -20.49 -3.79 1.73
C LEU A 301 -19.92 -2.43 1.31
N SER A 302 -20.72 -1.56 0.65
CA SER A 302 -20.30 -0.21 0.31
C SER A 302 -20.06 0.66 1.55
N PRO A 303 -19.29 1.75 1.44
CA PRO A 303 -19.01 2.63 2.57
C PRO A 303 -20.28 3.11 3.29
N GLY A 304 -21.31 3.53 2.54
CA GLY A 304 -22.58 3.98 3.11
C GLY A 304 -23.37 2.88 3.80
N GLN A 305 -23.42 1.66 3.20
CA GLN A 305 -24.12 0.52 3.79
C GLN A 305 -23.44 0.06 5.09
N ILE A 306 -22.12 -0.02 5.11
CA ILE A 306 -21.38 -0.40 6.32
C ILE A 306 -21.49 0.69 7.40
N ALA A 307 -21.47 1.97 7.03
CA ALA A 307 -21.66 3.06 7.99
C ALA A 307 -23.06 3.06 8.63
N GLN A 308 -24.09 2.64 7.91
CA GLN A 308 -25.46 2.44 8.45
C GLN A 308 -25.50 1.29 9.45
N GLU A 309 -24.84 0.16 9.15
CA GLU A 309 -24.80 -1.02 10.02
C GLU A 309 -23.87 -0.85 11.24
N ARG A 310 -22.83 0.00 11.10
CA ARG A 310 -21.82 0.29 12.14
C ARG A 310 -21.53 1.80 12.18
N PRO A 311 -22.38 2.62 12.83
CA PRO A 311 -22.05 4.02 13.08
C PRO A 311 -20.72 4.16 13.80
N GLY A 312 -19.87 5.07 13.32
CA GLY A 312 -18.49 5.26 13.81
C GLY A 312 -17.42 4.41 13.10
N ILE A 313 -17.79 3.65 12.06
CA ILE A 313 -16.82 2.88 11.27
C ILE A 313 -15.87 3.80 10.48
N ILE A 314 -14.61 3.39 10.36
CA ILE A 314 -13.65 3.97 9.41
C ILE A 314 -13.54 3.00 8.23
N TYR A 315 -13.92 3.47 7.04
CA TYR A 315 -13.87 2.68 5.81
C TYR A 315 -12.67 3.10 4.97
N LEU A 316 -11.71 2.20 4.74
CA LEU A 316 -10.53 2.45 3.91
C LEU A 316 -10.73 1.83 2.53
N SER A 317 -10.61 2.65 1.47
CA SER A 317 -10.55 2.20 0.08
C SER A 317 -9.20 2.52 -0.53
N ILE A 318 -8.58 1.51 -1.16
CA ILE A 318 -7.30 1.63 -1.84
C ILE A 318 -7.49 1.24 -3.31
N SER A 319 -6.97 2.05 -4.23
CA SER A 319 -7.04 1.77 -5.67
C SER A 319 -5.79 2.31 -6.38
N CYS A 320 -5.59 1.94 -7.64
CA CYS A 320 -4.49 2.50 -8.42
C CYS A 320 -4.73 3.96 -8.77
N TYR A 321 -5.91 4.26 -9.30
CA TYR A 321 -6.21 5.55 -9.91
C TYR A 321 -7.07 6.49 -9.05
N GLY A 322 -7.52 6.06 -7.87
CA GLY A 322 -8.43 6.88 -7.06
C GLY A 322 -9.88 6.85 -7.57
N ALA A 323 -10.71 7.72 -7.02
CA ALA A 323 -12.13 7.81 -7.31
C ALA A 323 -12.47 9.06 -8.14
N GLY A 324 -13.36 8.91 -9.13
CA GLY A 324 -13.70 9.95 -10.09
C GLY A 324 -12.74 9.97 -11.29
N GLY A 325 -13.15 10.64 -12.37
CA GLY A 325 -12.36 10.71 -13.59
C GLY A 325 -12.39 9.43 -14.46
N PRO A 326 -11.82 9.49 -15.68
CA PRO A 326 -12.00 8.45 -16.69
C PRO A 326 -11.33 7.11 -16.36
N PHE A 327 -10.27 7.09 -15.52
CA PHE A 327 -9.55 5.86 -15.16
C PHE A 327 -10.01 5.21 -13.85
N SER A 328 -11.02 5.75 -13.17
CA SER A 328 -11.47 5.27 -11.85
C SER A 328 -11.87 3.79 -11.83
N ASN A 329 -12.37 3.25 -12.94
CA ASN A 329 -12.78 1.84 -13.07
C ASN A 329 -11.64 0.91 -13.55
N ARG A 330 -10.46 1.45 -13.87
CA ARG A 330 -9.31 0.66 -14.32
C ARG A 330 -8.60 0.01 -13.14
N GLY A 331 -8.10 -1.20 -13.38
CA GLY A 331 -7.15 -1.84 -12.46
C GLY A 331 -5.75 -1.29 -12.71
N GLY A 332 -4.91 -1.38 -11.69
CA GLY A 332 -3.51 -1.00 -11.83
C GLY A 332 -2.68 -1.52 -10.65
N TRP A 333 -1.38 -1.38 -10.79
CA TRP A 333 -0.34 -1.89 -9.93
C TRP A 333 0.76 -0.84 -9.78
N GLU A 334 1.73 -1.10 -8.93
CA GLU A 334 2.93 -0.27 -8.73
C GLU A 334 3.49 0.29 -10.05
N GLN A 335 3.83 -0.61 -10.99
CA GLN A 335 4.48 -0.26 -12.25
C GLN A 335 3.57 0.58 -13.15
N VAL A 336 2.28 0.32 -13.10
CA VAL A 336 1.25 1.07 -13.84
C VAL A 336 1.16 2.50 -13.32
N ALA A 337 1.17 2.69 -12.00
CA ALA A 337 1.19 4.02 -11.39
C ALA A 337 2.47 4.80 -11.73
N GLN A 338 3.64 4.15 -11.68
CA GLN A 338 4.91 4.79 -12.09
C GLN A 338 4.87 5.25 -13.55
N CYS A 339 4.30 4.43 -14.45
CA CYS A 339 4.16 4.79 -15.87
C CYS A 339 3.18 5.93 -16.07
N ALA A 340 2.03 5.89 -15.42
CA ALA A 340 0.99 6.92 -15.57
C ALA A 340 1.46 8.30 -15.08
N THR A 341 2.17 8.36 -13.95
CA THR A 341 2.50 9.61 -13.25
C THR A 341 3.81 10.26 -13.69
N GLY A 342 4.57 9.65 -14.60
CA GLY A 342 5.82 10.18 -15.14
C GLY A 342 7.08 9.62 -14.48
N ILE A 343 6.95 8.91 -13.36
CA ILE A 343 8.11 8.37 -12.61
C ILE A 343 8.95 7.44 -13.49
N CYS A 344 8.31 6.51 -14.20
CA CYS A 344 9.01 5.53 -15.02
C CYS A 344 9.79 6.17 -16.17
N LEU A 345 9.25 7.24 -16.78
CA LEU A 345 9.93 7.97 -17.85
C LEU A 345 11.16 8.70 -17.30
N ASP A 346 10.98 9.49 -16.26
CA ASP A 346 12.02 10.37 -15.73
C ASP A 346 13.10 9.63 -14.91
N ASN A 347 12.81 8.41 -14.45
CA ASN A 347 13.81 7.54 -13.80
C ASN A 347 14.74 6.85 -14.81
N GLY A 348 14.42 6.88 -16.10
CA GLY A 348 15.23 6.35 -17.18
C GLY A 348 16.09 7.41 -17.88
N ASP A 349 16.97 6.95 -18.75
CA ASP A 349 17.74 7.78 -19.68
C ASP A 349 17.17 7.63 -21.11
N GLU A 350 17.76 6.75 -21.93
CA GLU A 350 17.27 6.45 -23.28
C GLU A 350 15.98 5.59 -23.29
N ARG A 351 15.76 4.82 -22.24
CA ARG A 351 14.56 4.00 -22.04
C ARG A 351 13.92 4.30 -20.69
N PRO A 352 12.58 4.28 -20.62
CA PRO A 352 11.89 4.34 -19.35
C PRO A 352 12.37 3.24 -18.40
N LYS A 353 12.53 3.55 -17.12
CA LYS A 353 13.04 2.64 -16.10
C LYS A 353 12.18 2.71 -14.86
N LEU A 354 11.68 1.57 -14.42
CA LEU A 354 10.97 1.46 -13.15
C LEU A 354 11.90 1.74 -11.97
N LEU A 355 11.34 2.27 -10.89
CA LEU A 355 12.06 2.38 -9.62
C LEU A 355 12.51 1.00 -9.13
N PRO A 356 13.64 0.92 -8.41
CA PRO A 356 14.11 -0.34 -7.84
C PRO A 356 13.26 -0.82 -6.65
N ALA A 357 12.28 -0.03 -6.23
CA ALA A 357 11.39 -0.25 -5.09
C ALA A 357 9.91 -0.11 -5.50
N SER A 358 9.00 -0.76 -4.78
CA SER A 358 7.54 -0.60 -4.94
C SER A 358 7.05 0.65 -4.20
N ALA A 359 7.63 1.81 -4.55
CA ALA A 359 7.45 3.04 -3.78
C ALA A 359 6.01 3.55 -3.75
N CYS A 360 5.27 3.44 -4.88
CA CYS A 360 3.86 3.87 -4.92
C CYS A 360 2.98 2.97 -4.03
N ASP A 361 3.17 1.64 -4.07
CA ASP A 361 2.40 0.69 -3.24
C ASP A 361 2.65 0.92 -1.74
N TYR A 362 3.94 0.93 -1.32
CA TYR A 362 4.26 1.07 0.11
C TYR A 362 3.83 2.43 0.66
N THR A 363 4.10 3.52 -0.06
CA THR A 363 3.67 4.85 0.39
C THR A 363 2.15 5.00 0.39
N THR A 364 1.43 4.34 -0.53
CA THR A 364 -0.05 4.28 -0.49
C THR A 364 -0.55 3.51 0.72
N GLY A 365 0.10 2.40 1.07
CA GLY A 365 -0.22 1.65 2.28
C GLY A 365 -0.02 2.49 3.55
N TYR A 366 1.11 3.18 3.67
CA TYR A 366 1.37 4.08 4.78
C TYR A 366 0.40 5.28 4.82
N ASN A 367 0.07 5.87 3.66
CA ASN A 367 -0.97 6.91 3.57
C ASN A 367 -2.34 6.39 4.00
N GLY A 368 -2.68 5.13 3.66
CA GLY A 368 -3.90 4.46 4.12
C GLY A 368 -3.94 4.32 5.64
N ALA A 369 -2.84 3.85 6.24
CA ALA A 369 -2.71 3.76 7.69
C ALA A 369 -2.82 5.13 8.36
N LEU A 370 -2.10 6.13 7.85
CA LEU A 370 -2.18 7.52 8.35
C LEU A 370 -3.60 8.06 8.28
N GLY A 371 -4.29 7.88 7.15
CA GLY A 371 -5.68 8.32 6.99
C GLY A 371 -6.63 7.66 7.98
N VAL A 372 -6.45 6.36 8.24
CA VAL A 372 -7.22 5.63 9.27
C VAL A 372 -6.94 6.19 10.66
N LEU A 373 -5.68 6.43 11.03
CA LEU A 373 -5.31 7.00 12.34
C LEU A 373 -5.93 8.39 12.54
N LEU A 374 -5.86 9.24 11.52
CA LEU A 374 -6.47 10.58 11.57
C LEU A 374 -8.00 10.50 11.69
N ALA A 375 -8.63 9.59 10.97
CA ALA A 375 -10.08 9.38 11.04
C ALA A 375 -10.52 8.80 12.40
N LEU A 376 -9.78 7.84 12.98
CA LEU A 376 -10.01 7.32 14.33
C LEU A 376 -9.89 8.42 15.38
N ALA A 377 -8.88 9.28 15.27
CA ALA A 377 -8.71 10.42 16.18
C ALA A 377 -9.83 11.46 16.04
N ARG A 378 -10.36 11.69 14.81
CA ARG A 378 -11.55 12.53 14.59
C ARG A 378 -12.79 11.89 15.22
N ARG A 379 -13.02 10.60 14.95
CA ARG A 379 -14.13 9.84 15.55
C ARG A 379 -14.14 9.92 17.08
N ALA A 380 -12.97 9.83 17.70
CA ALA A 380 -12.86 9.90 19.16
C ALA A 380 -13.23 11.29 19.73
N ARG A 381 -13.01 12.37 18.97
CA ARG A 381 -13.34 13.73 19.40
C ARG A 381 -14.74 14.20 19.00
N GLU A 382 -15.15 13.87 17.78
CA GLU A 382 -16.26 14.51 17.07
C GLU A 382 -17.36 13.52 16.68
N GLY A 383 -17.12 12.22 16.90
CA GLY A 383 -17.98 11.17 16.38
C GLY A 383 -17.92 11.05 14.86
N GLY A 384 -18.86 10.29 14.30
CA GLY A 384 -19.05 10.11 12.87
C GLY A 384 -18.29 8.92 12.28
N SER A 385 -18.81 8.42 11.14
CA SER A 385 -18.17 7.44 10.27
C SER A 385 -17.40 8.16 9.18
N TYR A 386 -16.25 7.63 8.79
CA TYR A 386 -15.39 8.28 7.79
C TYR A 386 -14.98 7.32 6.68
N HIS A 387 -14.94 7.82 5.45
CA HIS A 387 -14.36 7.14 4.30
C HIS A 387 -12.97 7.71 4.01
N VAL A 388 -11.96 6.90 4.15
CA VAL A 388 -10.57 7.19 3.79
C VAL A 388 -10.30 6.60 2.42
N ARG A 389 -9.82 7.42 1.48
CA ARG A 389 -9.40 6.98 0.14
C ARG A 389 -7.96 7.37 -0.12
N VAL A 390 -7.20 6.41 -0.63
CA VAL A 390 -5.83 6.60 -1.10
C VAL A 390 -5.63 5.89 -2.43
N SER A 391 -4.67 6.35 -3.23
CA SER A 391 -4.38 5.72 -4.51
C SER A 391 -2.90 5.74 -4.86
N LEU A 392 -2.48 4.75 -5.66
CA LEU A 392 -1.09 4.62 -6.09
C LEU A 392 -0.64 5.82 -6.93
N CYS A 393 -1.54 6.33 -7.79
CA CYS A 393 -1.23 7.51 -8.61
C CYS A 393 -1.09 8.79 -7.76
N GLN A 394 -1.89 8.97 -6.68
CA GLN A 394 -1.69 10.08 -5.76
C GLN A 394 -0.34 9.98 -5.04
N SER A 395 0.02 8.78 -4.58
CA SER A 395 1.34 8.54 -3.99
C SER A 395 2.47 8.76 -4.99
N GLY A 396 2.30 8.32 -6.25
CA GLY A 396 3.25 8.60 -7.34
C GLY A 396 3.41 10.10 -7.61
N MET A 397 2.32 10.86 -7.63
CA MET A 397 2.36 12.32 -7.77
C MET A 397 3.04 12.98 -6.56
N TYR A 398 2.82 12.46 -5.36
CA TYR A 398 3.49 12.95 -4.15
C TYR A 398 5.00 12.67 -4.19
N ILE A 399 5.43 11.45 -4.59
CA ILE A 399 6.85 11.11 -4.81
C ILE A 399 7.46 12.06 -5.83
N TYR A 400 6.78 12.29 -6.96
CA TYR A 400 7.26 13.16 -8.02
C TYR A 400 7.47 14.60 -7.54
N LYS A 401 6.51 15.13 -6.76
CA LYS A 401 6.54 16.48 -6.18
C LYS A 401 7.70 16.70 -5.19
N GLN A 402 8.22 15.65 -4.54
CA GLN A 402 9.39 15.78 -3.66
C GLN A 402 10.67 16.11 -4.42
N GLY A 403 10.63 16.07 -5.74
CA GLY A 403 11.76 16.42 -6.62
C GLY A 403 12.75 15.27 -6.82
N HIS A 404 13.78 15.59 -7.58
CA HIS A 404 14.78 14.65 -8.01
C HIS A 404 16.08 14.78 -7.20
N VAL A 405 16.86 13.71 -7.16
CA VAL A 405 18.24 13.71 -6.69
C VAL A 405 19.18 13.68 -7.89
N LYS A 406 20.39 14.23 -7.73
CA LYS A 406 21.44 14.01 -8.71
C LYS A 406 21.74 12.53 -8.78
N TYR A 407 21.96 12.04 -9.99
CA TYR A 407 22.09 10.63 -10.32
C TYR A 407 22.91 9.85 -9.30
N ALA A 408 22.36 8.76 -8.84
CA ALA A 408 22.97 7.86 -7.88
C ALA A 408 23.86 6.84 -8.60
N GLN A 409 24.97 6.46 -7.97
CA GLN A 409 25.86 5.44 -8.50
C GLN A 409 25.15 4.07 -8.61
N PRO A 410 25.61 3.17 -9.51
CA PRO A 410 25.19 1.77 -9.49
C PRO A 410 25.41 1.14 -8.10
N ASP A 411 24.60 0.12 -7.75
CA ASP A 411 24.75 -0.69 -6.53
C ASP A 411 24.56 0.06 -5.19
N MET A 412 23.74 1.11 -5.18
CA MET A 412 23.30 1.72 -3.94
C MET A 412 22.23 0.86 -3.24
N GLY A 413 22.11 1.04 -1.96
CA GLY A 413 21.16 0.34 -1.09
C GLY A 413 21.65 0.35 0.35
N LEU A 414 21.00 -0.40 1.21
CA LEU A 414 21.50 -0.63 2.57
C LEU A 414 22.61 -1.68 2.54
N SER A 415 23.65 -1.45 3.32
CA SER A 415 24.67 -2.45 3.60
C SER A 415 24.09 -3.63 4.37
N LYS A 416 24.80 -4.77 4.35
CA LYS A 416 24.40 -5.93 5.16
C LYS A 416 24.25 -5.58 6.64
N ALA A 417 25.15 -4.79 7.20
CA ALA A 417 25.12 -4.39 8.61
C ALA A 417 23.90 -3.53 8.94
N GLU A 418 23.54 -2.59 8.07
CA GLU A 418 22.32 -1.78 8.23
C GLU A 418 21.06 -2.65 8.16
N LEU A 419 20.99 -3.59 7.22
CA LEU A 419 19.86 -4.53 7.14
C LEU A 419 19.78 -5.43 8.36
N ASP A 420 20.88 -6.05 8.78
CA ASP A 420 20.91 -6.93 9.96
C ASP A 420 20.43 -6.22 11.24
N ALA A 421 20.66 -4.90 11.35
CA ALA A 421 20.21 -4.09 12.50
C ALA A 421 18.68 -3.89 12.57
N ILE A 422 17.97 -4.03 11.46
CA ILE A 422 16.52 -3.81 11.36
C ILE A 422 15.74 -5.07 10.96
N MET A 423 16.41 -6.20 10.74
CA MET A 423 15.77 -7.48 10.44
C MET A 423 15.37 -8.20 11.75
N LEU A 424 14.23 -8.88 11.68
CA LEU A 424 13.69 -9.72 12.77
C LEU A 424 13.51 -11.16 12.26
N GLU A 425 13.40 -12.08 13.22
CA GLU A 425 13.11 -13.49 12.94
C GLU A 425 11.90 -13.93 13.77
N SER A 426 11.02 -14.71 13.17
CA SER A 426 9.93 -15.37 13.90
C SER A 426 9.53 -16.69 13.24
N ALA A 427 9.18 -17.68 14.08
CA ALA A 427 8.56 -18.93 13.63
C ALA A 427 7.04 -18.74 13.57
N GLY A 428 6.41 -19.21 12.49
CA GLY A 428 4.98 -19.06 12.28
C GLY A 428 4.41 -20.04 11.26
N GLY A 429 3.27 -19.69 10.67
CA GLY A 429 2.54 -20.55 9.72
C GLY A 429 3.28 -20.85 8.40
N HIS A 430 4.37 -20.13 8.15
CA HIS A 430 5.25 -20.30 6.98
C HIS A 430 6.64 -20.82 7.38
N GLY A 431 6.80 -21.47 8.55
CA GLY A 431 8.11 -21.81 9.10
C GLY A 431 8.80 -20.59 9.72
N THR A 432 10.14 -20.62 9.83
CA THR A 432 10.90 -19.49 10.37
C THR A 432 11.22 -18.49 9.24
N LEU A 433 10.75 -17.27 9.41
CA LEU A 433 10.99 -16.16 8.47
C LEU A 433 12.00 -15.18 9.06
N LYS A 434 12.87 -14.62 8.23
CA LYS A 434 13.66 -13.42 8.49
C LYS A 434 13.12 -12.30 7.63
N TYR A 435 12.73 -11.18 8.25
CA TYR A 435 11.96 -10.11 7.60
C TYR A 435 12.30 -8.75 8.20
N LEU A 436 11.97 -7.68 7.48
CA LEU A 436 12.20 -6.30 7.93
C LEU A 436 11.27 -5.96 9.10
N GLY A 437 11.82 -5.53 10.22
CA GLY A 437 11.07 -5.04 11.38
C GLY A 437 10.49 -3.63 11.17
N PRO A 438 9.67 -3.12 12.12
CA PRO A 438 9.24 -1.73 12.14
C PRO A 438 10.43 -0.78 12.22
N VAL A 439 10.42 0.29 11.41
CA VAL A 439 11.49 1.28 11.35
C VAL A 439 11.11 2.64 11.95
N LEU A 440 9.85 2.79 12.35
CA LEU A 440 9.39 3.94 13.11
C LEU A 440 9.79 3.80 14.58
N HIS A 441 10.43 4.80 15.13
CA HIS A 441 10.82 4.84 16.55
C HIS A 441 9.91 5.80 17.32
N LEU A 442 9.30 5.30 18.39
CA LEU A 442 8.47 6.03 19.33
C LEU A 442 9.04 5.85 20.74
N SER A 443 9.21 6.95 21.51
CA SER A 443 9.90 6.89 22.80
C SER A 443 9.15 6.12 23.88
N GLU A 444 7.81 6.10 23.84
CA GLU A 444 6.96 5.47 24.87
C GLU A 444 6.28 4.19 24.38
N THR A 445 5.88 4.16 23.09
CA THR A 445 5.08 3.07 22.53
C THR A 445 5.78 2.41 21.36
N LYS A 446 6.84 1.61 21.64
CA LYS A 446 7.62 0.94 20.58
C LYS A 446 6.72 0.10 19.68
N PRO A 447 6.73 0.33 18.34
CA PRO A 447 5.99 -0.48 17.37
C PRO A 447 6.58 -1.91 17.30
N TYR A 448 5.70 -2.93 17.27
CA TYR A 448 6.08 -4.34 17.06
C TYR A 448 4.87 -5.18 16.64
N TRP A 449 5.11 -6.33 16.04
CA TRP A 449 4.07 -7.34 15.77
C TRP A 449 4.12 -8.43 16.84
N ASP A 450 3.00 -8.63 17.53
CA ASP A 450 2.83 -9.64 18.59
C ASP A 450 2.56 -11.06 18.05
N LYS A 451 2.26 -11.15 16.76
CA LYS A 451 1.99 -12.41 16.05
C LYS A 451 2.90 -12.55 14.83
N PRO A 452 3.45 -13.75 14.57
CA PRO A 452 4.15 -14.03 13.32
C PRO A 452 3.15 -14.00 12.15
N SER A 453 3.67 -13.99 10.92
CA SER A 453 2.86 -14.13 9.72
C SER A 453 2.10 -15.46 9.74
N PRO A 454 0.74 -15.46 9.71
CA PRO A 454 -0.07 -16.67 9.78
C PRO A 454 -0.14 -17.38 8.43
N ALA A 455 -0.35 -18.69 8.44
CA ALA A 455 -0.86 -19.38 7.26
C ALA A 455 -2.25 -18.82 6.91
N LEU A 456 -2.53 -18.68 5.59
CA LEU A 456 -3.82 -18.19 5.14
C LEU A 456 -4.97 -19.11 5.63
N GLY A 457 -6.01 -18.51 6.20
CA GLY A 457 -7.19 -19.21 6.67
C GLY A 457 -6.99 -20.00 7.97
N SER A 458 -5.90 -19.76 8.70
CA SER A 458 -5.59 -20.50 9.94
C SER A 458 -6.39 -20.05 11.16
N SER A 459 -7.15 -18.97 11.07
CA SER A 459 -7.97 -18.45 12.17
C SER A 459 -9.47 -18.63 11.87
N ARG A 460 -10.29 -18.63 12.93
CA ARG A 460 -11.74 -18.55 12.79
C ARG A 460 -12.18 -17.13 12.39
N PRO A 461 -13.31 -16.97 11.68
CA PRO A 461 -13.86 -15.67 11.34
C PRO A 461 -14.60 -15.04 12.54
N GLU A 462 -13.83 -14.67 13.55
CA GLU A 462 -14.34 -14.10 14.81
C GLU A 462 -13.33 -13.12 15.40
N TRP A 463 -13.80 -12.15 16.17
CA TRP A 463 -12.95 -11.25 16.93
C TRP A 463 -12.44 -11.96 18.19
N LEU A 464 -11.23 -11.56 18.62
CA LEU A 464 -10.73 -11.95 19.94
C LEU A 464 -11.59 -11.28 21.02
N ALA A 465 -11.79 -12.00 22.12
CA ALA A 465 -12.53 -11.55 23.28
C ALA A 465 -11.83 -10.36 23.99
#